data_f58639d2d14d036b55e83d6bb4e28ada
#
_entry.id   f58639d2d14d036b55e83d6bb4e28ada
#
_cell.length_a   1.000
_cell.length_b   1.000
_cell.length_c   1.000
_cell.angle_alpha   90.00
_cell.angle_beta   90.00
_cell.angle_gamma   90.00
#
_symmetry.space_group_name_H-M   'P 1'
#
loop_
_entity.id
_entity.type
_entity.pdbx_description
1 polymer ?
#
loop_
_entity_poly.entity_id
_entity_poly.type
_entity_poly.pdbx_seq_one_letter_code
_entity_poly.pdbx_strand_id
1 'polypeptide(L)'
;MDMAKPKIRFKGYTDDWEQRKLEDLVDRVTRKNQDLVSELPLTISAQYGLIDQNEFFDKRVASKDVSGYYLIENGEFAYNKSTSTDAPWGAVKRLDRYENGVLSTLYIVFKIRNEEEVNSDFLVTYYDTSNWHKDIQAIAAEGARNHGLLNIAPADFFRTELMMPQDIDEQKKIGDYFKSLNDLITLHRRAYHHKKRRTYK
;
A
#
# COMPACT_ATOMS: atom_id res chain seq x y z
N MET A 1 -14.10 24.07 11.91
CA MET A 1 -13.11 23.02 11.60
C MET A 1 -12.20 23.62 10.55
N ASP A 2 -10.92 23.86 10.91
CA ASP A 2 -9.92 24.29 9.92
C ASP A 2 -9.74 23.15 8.94
N MET A 3 -10.29 23.29 7.75
CA MET A 3 -10.09 22.36 6.65
C MET A 3 -8.64 22.48 6.24
N ALA A 4 -7.88 21.40 6.43
CA ALA A 4 -6.43 21.44 6.30
C ALA A 4 -6.04 21.62 4.85
N LYS A 5 -5.64 22.85 4.49
CA LYS A 5 -4.96 23.08 3.19
C LYS A 5 -3.55 22.53 3.25
N PRO A 6 -3.12 21.78 2.24
CA PRO A 6 -1.71 21.36 2.18
C PRO A 6 -0.81 22.59 2.07
N LYS A 7 0.35 22.56 2.75
CA LYS A 7 1.33 23.66 2.71
C LYS A 7 1.92 23.90 1.31
N ILE A 8 1.97 22.85 0.50
CA ILE A 8 2.46 22.87 -0.88
C ILE A 8 1.38 22.27 -1.76
N ARG A 9 1.04 22.97 -2.84
CA ARG A 9 -0.03 22.57 -3.75
C ARG A 9 0.30 22.95 -5.19
N PHE A 10 -0.21 22.22 -6.15
CA PHE A 10 -0.10 22.61 -7.56
C PHE A 10 -0.89 23.90 -7.83
N LYS A 11 -0.35 24.76 -8.70
CA LYS A 11 -1.03 26.01 -9.07
C LYS A 11 -2.36 25.69 -9.79
N GLY A 12 -3.40 26.41 -9.40
CA GLY A 12 -4.73 26.33 -10.02
C GLY A 12 -5.77 25.60 -9.17
N TYR A 13 -5.35 24.90 -8.10
CA TYR A 13 -6.27 24.27 -7.16
C TYR A 13 -6.41 25.10 -5.88
N THR A 14 -7.64 25.43 -5.52
CA THR A 14 -7.96 26.35 -4.39
C THR A 14 -8.88 25.71 -3.37
N ASP A 15 -9.65 24.70 -3.76
CA ASP A 15 -10.67 24.09 -2.93
C ASP A 15 -10.03 23.32 -1.76
N ASP A 16 -10.68 23.32 -0.61
CA ASP A 16 -10.17 22.63 0.55
C ASP A 16 -10.16 21.13 0.32
N TRP A 17 -9.14 20.45 0.86
CA TRP A 17 -9.14 19.00 0.91
C TRP A 17 -10.20 18.53 1.90
N GLU A 18 -10.79 17.38 1.64
CA GLU A 18 -11.79 16.78 2.51
C GLU A 18 -11.23 15.58 3.27
N GLN A 19 -11.81 15.32 4.43
CA GLN A 19 -11.55 14.13 5.22
C GLN A 19 -12.59 13.07 4.86
N ARG A 20 -12.12 11.92 4.38
CA ARG A 20 -12.96 10.79 3.95
C ARG A 20 -12.55 9.52 4.69
N LYS A 21 -13.51 8.72 5.08
CA LYS A 21 -13.22 7.39 5.62
C LYS A 21 -12.82 6.45 4.50
N LEU A 22 -11.86 5.55 4.79
CA LEU A 22 -11.43 4.56 3.81
C LEU A 22 -12.60 3.65 3.38
N GLU A 23 -13.50 3.29 4.30
CA GLU A 23 -14.68 2.46 4.01
C GLU A 23 -15.65 3.06 2.97
N ASP A 24 -15.63 4.37 2.79
CA ASP A 24 -16.45 5.05 1.78
C ASP A 24 -15.82 4.95 0.38
N LEU A 25 -14.52 4.73 0.29
CA LEU A 25 -13.70 4.83 -0.92
C LEU A 25 -13.35 3.47 -1.53
N VAL A 26 -13.35 2.41 -0.72
CA VAL A 26 -12.83 1.10 -1.14
C VAL A 26 -13.76 -0.03 -0.75
N ASP A 27 -13.62 -1.14 -1.46
CA ASP A 27 -14.25 -2.42 -1.11
C ASP A 27 -13.20 -3.40 -0.58
N ARG A 28 -13.54 -4.10 0.49
CA ARG A 28 -12.70 -5.18 0.99
C ARG A 28 -12.70 -6.35 0.01
N VAL A 29 -11.51 -6.88 -0.31
CA VAL A 29 -11.34 -8.10 -1.10
C VAL A 29 -11.15 -9.29 -0.15
N THR A 30 -12.05 -10.26 -0.26
CA THR A 30 -11.99 -11.53 0.51
C THR A 30 -12.00 -12.75 -0.41
N ARG A 31 -11.81 -12.53 -1.72
CA ARG A 31 -11.73 -13.57 -2.76
C ARG A 31 -10.64 -14.57 -2.39
N LYS A 32 -11.03 -15.84 -2.31
CA LYS A 32 -10.11 -16.95 -2.03
C LYS A 32 -9.56 -17.53 -3.32
N ASN A 33 -8.37 -18.07 -3.23
CA ASN A 33 -7.69 -18.77 -4.32
C ASN A 33 -8.15 -20.24 -4.48
N GLN A 34 -9.46 -20.50 -4.29
CA GLN A 34 -10.01 -21.85 -4.25
C GLN A 34 -9.70 -22.68 -5.50
N ASP A 35 -9.73 -22.02 -6.66
CA ASP A 35 -9.46 -22.65 -7.96
C ASP A 35 -7.98 -22.65 -8.33
N LEU A 36 -7.09 -22.31 -7.38
CA LEU A 36 -5.63 -22.21 -7.57
C LEU A 36 -5.23 -21.37 -8.80
N VAL A 37 -5.94 -20.24 -8.99
CA VAL A 37 -5.70 -19.27 -10.07
C VAL A 37 -4.25 -18.78 -10.05
N SER A 38 -3.66 -18.65 -8.85
CA SER A 38 -2.27 -18.25 -8.68
C SER A 38 -1.56 -19.13 -7.66
N GLU A 39 -0.32 -19.50 -7.96
CA GLU A 39 0.59 -20.17 -7.02
C GLU A 39 1.71 -19.23 -6.53
N LEU A 40 1.63 -17.94 -6.87
CA LEU A 40 2.62 -16.93 -6.53
C LEU A 40 2.36 -16.33 -5.14
N PRO A 41 3.07 -16.74 -4.08
CA PRO A 41 2.91 -16.15 -2.77
C PRO A 41 3.61 -14.79 -2.74
N LEU A 42 2.87 -13.76 -2.32
CA LEU A 42 3.39 -12.40 -2.24
C LEU A 42 3.68 -12.00 -0.78
N THR A 43 4.59 -11.06 -0.64
CA THR A 43 4.86 -10.32 0.60
C THR A 43 5.03 -8.84 0.31
N ILE A 44 4.82 -7.99 1.33
CA ILE A 44 5.09 -6.56 1.22
C ILE A 44 6.52 -6.27 1.67
N SER A 45 7.29 -5.69 0.77
CA SER A 45 8.55 -4.99 1.05
C SER A 45 8.27 -3.48 1.09
N ALA A 46 8.76 -2.79 2.12
CA ALA A 46 8.64 -1.34 2.20
C ALA A 46 9.26 -0.63 0.98
N GLN A 47 10.34 -1.19 0.44
CA GLN A 47 11.10 -0.62 -0.67
C GLN A 47 10.61 -1.08 -2.05
N TYR A 48 10.16 -2.33 -2.18
CA TYR A 48 9.89 -2.95 -3.49
C TYR A 48 8.40 -3.20 -3.77
N GLY A 49 7.52 -2.86 -2.82
CA GLY A 49 6.08 -3.10 -2.95
C GLY A 49 5.70 -4.57 -2.70
N LEU A 50 4.66 -5.04 -3.36
CA LEU A 50 4.26 -6.44 -3.38
C LEU A 50 5.17 -7.24 -4.31
N ILE A 51 5.91 -8.19 -3.75
CA ILE A 51 6.93 -9.00 -4.44
C ILE A 51 6.79 -10.47 -4.10
N ASP A 52 7.40 -11.34 -4.93
CA ASP A 52 7.46 -12.79 -4.67
C ASP A 52 8.10 -13.05 -3.29
N GLN A 53 7.35 -13.74 -2.45
CA GLN A 53 7.77 -14.07 -1.09
C GLN A 53 8.98 -15.03 -1.09
N ASN A 54 9.05 -15.96 -2.04
CA ASN A 54 10.14 -16.93 -2.12
C ASN A 54 11.46 -16.27 -2.51
N GLU A 55 11.41 -15.29 -3.46
CA GLU A 55 12.58 -14.50 -3.83
C GLU A 55 13.05 -13.61 -2.68
N PHE A 56 12.10 -13.00 -1.95
CA PHE A 56 12.43 -12.07 -0.87
C PHE A 56 13.10 -12.75 0.33
N PHE A 57 12.64 -13.95 0.72
CA PHE A 57 13.16 -14.68 1.88
C PHE A 57 14.20 -15.75 1.51
N ASP A 58 14.51 -15.93 0.22
CA ASP A 58 15.36 -17.02 -0.30
C ASP A 58 14.92 -18.41 0.20
N LYS A 59 13.62 -18.57 0.45
CA LYS A 59 12.99 -19.82 0.90
C LYS A 59 11.47 -19.73 0.79
N ARG A 60 10.81 -20.88 0.72
CA ARG A 60 9.36 -20.95 0.80
C ARG A 60 8.90 -20.74 2.25
N VAL A 61 8.09 -19.68 2.48
CA VAL A 61 7.44 -19.36 3.76
C VAL A 61 5.95 -19.70 3.71
N ALA A 62 5.33 -19.50 2.54
CA ALA A 62 3.93 -19.83 2.34
C ALA A 62 3.64 -21.33 2.46
N SER A 63 2.43 -21.71 2.87
CA SER A 63 1.94 -23.08 2.82
C SER A 63 2.09 -23.66 1.41
N LYS A 64 2.20 -25.00 1.32
CA LYS A 64 2.13 -25.71 0.04
C LYS A 64 0.75 -25.53 -0.59
N ASP A 65 -0.29 -25.62 0.23
CA ASP A 65 -1.67 -25.34 -0.15
C ASP A 65 -1.96 -23.86 0.11
N VAL A 66 -2.21 -23.11 -0.96
CA VAL A 66 -2.56 -21.69 -0.96
C VAL A 66 -4.01 -21.44 -1.36
N SER A 67 -4.84 -22.48 -1.44
CA SER A 67 -6.27 -22.36 -1.79
C SER A 67 -7.06 -21.50 -0.78
N GLY A 68 -6.66 -21.54 0.49
CA GLY A 68 -7.25 -20.74 1.55
C GLY A 68 -6.73 -19.29 1.64
N TYR A 69 -5.72 -18.92 0.83
CA TYR A 69 -5.17 -17.54 0.80
C TYR A 69 -6.12 -16.60 0.05
N TYR A 70 -5.93 -15.30 0.25
CA TYR A 70 -6.60 -14.31 -0.59
C TYR A 70 -5.93 -14.24 -1.95
N LEU A 71 -6.73 -14.28 -3.02
CA LEU A 71 -6.30 -13.96 -4.37
C LEU A 71 -6.38 -12.44 -4.54
N ILE A 72 -5.23 -11.81 -4.80
CA ILE A 72 -5.10 -10.39 -5.11
C ILE A 72 -4.80 -10.20 -6.59
N GLU A 73 -5.40 -9.20 -7.22
CA GLU A 73 -5.24 -8.86 -8.64
C GLU A 73 -4.48 -7.55 -8.80
N ASN A 74 -3.90 -7.34 -9.98
CA ASN A 74 -3.21 -6.09 -10.33
C ASN A 74 -4.10 -4.87 -10.05
N GLY A 75 -3.53 -3.82 -9.46
CA GLY A 75 -4.24 -2.61 -9.07
C GLY A 75 -4.90 -2.68 -7.69
N GLU A 76 -5.08 -3.87 -7.10
CA GLU A 76 -5.60 -4.02 -5.73
C GLU A 76 -4.52 -3.75 -4.69
N PHE A 77 -4.94 -3.33 -3.51
CA PHE A 77 -4.08 -2.95 -2.38
C PHE A 77 -4.08 -4.00 -1.29
N ALA A 78 -2.96 -4.08 -0.57
CA ALA A 78 -2.86 -4.91 0.62
C ALA A 78 -2.19 -4.15 1.77
N TYR A 79 -2.73 -4.28 2.98
CA TYR A 79 -2.11 -3.84 4.22
C TYR A 79 -1.50 -5.04 4.96
N ASN A 80 -0.20 -4.97 5.23
CA ASN A 80 0.50 -5.90 6.10
C ASN A 80 0.60 -5.31 7.51
N LYS A 81 0.04 -5.99 8.49
CA LYS A 81 0.05 -5.60 9.90
C LYS A 81 1.37 -5.92 10.62
N SER A 82 2.31 -6.60 9.95
CA SER A 82 3.61 -6.90 10.54
C SER A 82 4.45 -5.64 10.66
N THR A 83 5.08 -5.47 11.83
CA THR A 83 5.92 -4.31 12.13
C THR A 83 7.38 -4.63 11.88
N SER A 84 8.12 -3.62 11.42
CA SER A 84 9.58 -3.63 11.30
C SER A 84 10.14 -2.26 11.67
N THR A 85 11.46 -2.14 11.72
CA THR A 85 12.12 -0.85 11.96
C THR A 85 11.71 0.20 10.93
N ASP A 86 11.61 -0.21 9.65
CA ASP A 86 11.25 0.68 8.54
C ASP A 86 9.73 0.85 8.35
N ALA A 87 8.92 -0.01 9.00
CA ALA A 87 7.47 0.03 8.94
C ALA A 87 6.85 -0.25 10.33
N PRO A 88 6.95 0.69 11.27
CA PRO A 88 6.51 0.50 12.65
C PRO A 88 4.99 0.31 12.80
N TRP A 89 4.22 0.75 11.82
CA TRP A 89 2.77 0.65 11.75
C TRP A 89 2.28 -0.28 10.63
N GLY A 90 3.18 -1.15 10.13
CA GLY A 90 2.92 -1.96 8.95
C GLY A 90 3.10 -1.18 7.65
N ALA A 91 2.64 -1.75 6.54
CA ALA A 91 2.75 -1.11 5.23
C ALA A 91 1.54 -1.43 4.34
N VAL A 92 1.10 -0.45 3.57
CA VAL A 92 0.09 -0.60 2.52
C VAL A 92 0.77 -0.47 1.17
N LYS A 93 0.54 -1.43 0.27
CA LYS A 93 1.09 -1.40 -1.09
C LYS A 93 0.06 -1.91 -2.10
N ARG A 94 0.13 -1.39 -3.33
CA ARG A 94 -0.65 -1.84 -4.48
C ARG A 94 0.11 -2.93 -5.23
N LEU A 95 -0.61 -3.88 -5.80
CA LEU A 95 -0.03 -4.89 -6.68
C LEU A 95 0.17 -4.30 -8.09
N ASP A 96 1.41 -3.98 -8.42
CA ASP A 96 1.78 -3.38 -9.72
C ASP A 96 2.62 -4.32 -10.60
N ARG A 97 3.31 -5.32 -9.99
CA ARG A 97 4.36 -6.10 -10.69
C ARG A 97 3.83 -7.35 -11.37
N TYR A 98 2.73 -7.90 -10.89
CA TYR A 98 2.18 -9.18 -11.33
C TYR A 98 0.69 -8.99 -11.70
N GLU A 99 0.19 -9.85 -12.56
CA GLU A 99 -1.24 -9.87 -12.90
C GLU A 99 -2.11 -10.25 -11.69
N ASN A 100 -1.63 -11.24 -10.92
CA ASN A 100 -2.24 -11.68 -9.68
C ASN A 100 -1.21 -12.33 -8.76
N GLY A 101 -1.64 -12.68 -7.55
CA GLY A 101 -0.86 -13.42 -6.59
C GLY A 101 -1.69 -13.81 -5.37
N VAL A 102 -1.07 -14.46 -4.40
CA VAL A 102 -1.78 -14.90 -3.19
C VAL A 102 -1.16 -14.29 -1.93
N LEU A 103 -2.02 -13.89 -1.01
CA LEU A 103 -1.66 -13.32 0.27
C LEU A 103 -2.30 -14.12 1.42
N SER A 104 -1.52 -14.32 2.47
CA SER A 104 -2.04 -14.87 3.73
C SER A 104 -3.25 -14.07 4.22
N THR A 105 -4.18 -14.73 4.91
CA THR A 105 -5.37 -14.10 5.50
C THR A 105 -5.05 -13.11 6.63
N LEU A 106 -3.80 -12.97 7.02
CA LEU A 106 -3.32 -11.93 7.93
C LEU A 106 -3.30 -10.55 7.29
N TYR A 107 -3.25 -10.48 5.96
CA TYR A 107 -3.35 -9.22 5.22
C TYR A 107 -4.78 -8.71 5.15
N ILE A 108 -4.94 -7.40 5.04
CA ILE A 108 -6.21 -6.77 4.67
C ILE A 108 -6.08 -6.36 3.22
N VAL A 109 -6.87 -6.98 2.34
CA VAL A 109 -6.86 -6.71 0.89
C VAL A 109 -8.07 -5.87 0.53
N PHE A 110 -7.89 -4.87 -0.34
CA PHE A 110 -8.96 -3.97 -0.76
C PHE A 110 -8.71 -3.39 -2.16
N LYS A 111 -9.76 -2.90 -2.77
CA LYS A 111 -9.74 -2.24 -4.08
C LYS A 111 -10.53 -0.93 -4.04
N ILE A 112 -10.18 0.02 -4.88
CA ILE A 112 -10.92 1.25 -5.06
C ILE A 112 -12.32 0.90 -5.61
N ARG A 113 -13.36 1.52 -5.02
CA ARG A 113 -14.76 1.30 -5.42
C ARG A 113 -15.12 2.09 -6.67
N ASN A 114 -14.67 3.34 -6.74
CA ASN A 114 -14.95 4.24 -7.85
C ASN A 114 -13.70 5.04 -8.23
N GLU A 115 -13.14 4.78 -9.40
CA GLU A 115 -11.95 5.46 -9.91
C GLU A 115 -12.23 6.90 -10.38
N GLU A 116 -13.49 7.30 -10.51
CA GLU A 116 -13.87 8.69 -10.77
C GLU A 116 -13.77 9.56 -9.52
N GLU A 117 -13.81 8.96 -8.32
CA GLU A 117 -13.68 9.65 -7.04
C GLU A 117 -12.28 9.54 -6.43
N VAL A 118 -11.60 8.41 -6.66
CA VAL A 118 -10.30 8.13 -6.05
C VAL A 118 -9.30 7.69 -7.10
N ASN A 119 -8.25 8.48 -7.27
CA ASN A 119 -7.13 8.10 -8.14
C ASN A 119 -6.20 7.10 -7.43
N SER A 120 -5.92 5.98 -8.10
CA SER A 120 -5.13 4.89 -7.53
C SER A 120 -3.68 5.30 -7.23
N ASP A 121 -3.02 6.10 -8.08
CA ASP A 121 -1.65 6.57 -7.86
C ASP A 121 -1.59 7.63 -6.73
N PHE A 122 -2.66 8.43 -6.53
CA PHE A 122 -2.81 9.27 -5.35
C PHE A 122 -2.85 8.43 -4.08
N LEU A 123 -3.64 7.36 -4.06
CA LEU A 123 -3.76 6.49 -2.89
C LEU A 123 -2.42 5.78 -2.56
N VAL A 124 -1.66 5.35 -3.58
CA VAL A 124 -0.28 4.87 -3.41
C VAL A 124 0.59 5.93 -2.74
N THR A 125 0.54 7.17 -3.25
CA THR A 125 1.30 8.30 -2.71
C THR A 125 0.92 8.59 -1.26
N TYR A 126 -0.38 8.57 -0.93
CA TYR A 126 -0.87 8.78 0.43
C TYR A 126 -0.29 7.76 1.39
N TYR A 127 -0.31 6.48 1.04
CA TYR A 127 0.21 5.39 1.89
C TYR A 127 1.75 5.33 1.93
N ASP A 128 2.45 6.00 1.04
CA ASP A 128 3.90 6.20 1.11
C ASP A 128 4.29 7.32 2.09
N THR A 129 3.32 8.10 2.61
CA THR A 129 3.54 9.09 3.68
C THR A 129 3.32 8.48 5.07
N SER A 130 3.59 9.25 6.11
CA SER A 130 3.28 8.88 7.50
C SER A 130 1.92 9.43 7.99
N ASN A 131 1.13 10.08 7.13
CA ASN A 131 -0.11 10.74 7.53
C ASN A 131 -1.16 9.79 8.12
N TRP A 132 -1.22 8.56 7.62
CA TRP A 132 -2.13 7.51 8.07
C TRP A 132 -1.67 6.78 9.35
N HIS A 133 -0.40 6.97 9.75
CA HIS A 133 0.17 6.27 10.91
C HIS A 133 -0.53 6.63 12.23
N LYS A 134 -0.99 7.89 12.38
CA LYS A 134 -1.69 8.34 13.59
C LYS A 134 -2.97 7.55 13.88
N ASP A 135 -3.73 7.22 12.83
CA ASP A 135 -4.99 6.47 12.96
C ASP A 135 -4.69 5.01 13.30
N ILE A 136 -3.68 4.41 12.65
CA ILE A 136 -3.23 3.06 12.98
C ILE A 136 -2.68 2.99 14.41
N GLN A 137 -1.94 4.02 14.84
CA GLN A 137 -1.43 4.10 16.20
C GLN A 137 -2.56 4.14 17.23
N ALA A 138 -3.62 4.92 16.99
CA ALA A 138 -4.77 5.02 17.85
C ALA A 138 -5.48 3.65 17.99
N ILE A 139 -5.75 2.99 16.87
CA ILE A 139 -6.38 1.66 16.85
C ILE A 139 -5.48 0.60 17.53
N ALA A 140 -4.18 0.62 17.26
CA ALA A 140 -3.23 -0.35 17.80
C ALA A 140 -2.96 -0.15 19.31
N ALA A 141 -3.16 1.05 19.85
CA ALA A 141 -2.99 1.32 21.28
C ALA A 141 -4.04 0.60 22.13
N GLU A 142 -5.23 0.36 21.57
CA GLU A 142 -6.33 -0.37 22.23
C GLU A 142 -6.14 -1.89 22.18
N GLY A 143 -5.23 -2.39 21.32
CA GLY A 143 -4.97 -3.81 21.11
C GLY A 143 -3.60 -4.27 21.64
N ALA A 144 -3.53 -5.49 22.19
CA ALA A 144 -2.26 -6.09 22.60
C ALA A 144 -1.37 -6.35 21.37
N ARG A 145 -0.10 -5.92 21.42
CA ARG A 145 0.91 -6.28 20.40
C ARG A 145 1.36 -7.71 20.63
N ASN A 146 1.22 -8.55 19.62
CA ASN A 146 1.65 -9.93 19.67
C ASN A 146 2.79 -10.15 18.66
N HIS A 147 4.02 -10.35 19.18
CA HIS A 147 5.19 -10.78 18.38
C HIS A 147 5.44 -9.99 17.09
N GLY A 148 5.35 -8.64 17.11
CA GLY A 148 5.59 -7.82 15.93
C GLY A 148 4.42 -7.74 14.93
N LEU A 149 3.25 -8.26 15.30
CA LEU A 149 2.01 -8.13 14.54
C LEU A 149 1.04 -7.20 15.27
N LEU A 150 0.54 -6.18 14.57
CA LEU A 150 -0.49 -5.29 15.11
C LEU A 150 -1.83 -6.01 15.16
N ASN A 151 -2.52 -5.93 16.31
CA ASN A 151 -3.87 -6.48 16.44
C ASN A 151 -4.89 -5.44 15.94
N ILE A 152 -5.09 -5.40 14.63
CA ILE A 152 -6.00 -4.49 13.96
C ILE A 152 -7.05 -5.31 13.23
N ALA A 153 -8.31 -5.13 13.60
CA ALA A 153 -9.42 -5.74 12.88
C ALA A 153 -9.61 -5.03 11.52
N PRO A 154 -10.01 -5.75 10.47
CA PRO A 154 -10.28 -5.12 9.18
C PRO A 154 -11.28 -3.97 9.26
N ALA A 155 -12.35 -4.11 10.06
CA ALA A 155 -13.35 -3.06 10.23
C ALA A 155 -12.76 -1.76 10.80
N ASP A 156 -11.80 -1.86 11.73
CA ASP A 156 -11.16 -0.69 12.32
C ASP A 156 -10.19 -0.03 11.32
N PHE A 157 -9.47 -0.84 10.52
CA PHE A 157 -8.64 -0.32 9.44
C PHE A 157 -9.47 0.47 8.41
N PHE A 158 -10.64 -0.03 8.02
CA PHE A 158 -11.49 0.67 7.05
C PHE A 158 -12.16 1.94 7.60
N ARG A 159 -12.20 2.14 8.92
CA ARG A 159 -12.67 3.38 9.55
C ARG A 159 -11.60 4.48 9.63
N THR A 160 -10.34 4.17 9.27
CA THR A 160 -9.30 5.19 9.19
C THR A 160 -9.67 6.28 8.19
N GLU A 161 -9.16 7.48 8.42
CA GLU A 161 -9.54 8.66 7.66
C GLU A 161 -8.39 9.16 6.79
N LEU A 162 -8.72 9.56 5.58
CA LEU A 162 -7.78 10.15 4.62
C LEU A 162 -8.12 11.61 4.41
N MET A 163 -7.11 12.46 4.41
CA MET A 163 -7.22 13.82 3.93
C MET A 163 -6.84 13.85 2.45
N MET A 164 -7.78 14.23 1.57
CA MET A 164 -7.61 14.10 0.12
C MET A 164 -8.22 15.27 -0.65
N PRO A 165 -7.69 15.61 -1.86
CA PRO A 165 -8.34 16.56 -2.75
C PRO A 165 -9.71 16.06 -3.17
N GLN A 166 -10.70 16.95 -3.23
CA GLN A 166 -12.00 16.66 -3.83
C GLN A 166 -11.92 16.55 -5.35
N ASP A 167 -11.01 17.30 -5.96
CA ASP A 167 -10.80 17.32 -7.41
C ASP A 167 -9.93 16.11 -7.84
N ILE A 168 -10.50 15.24 -8.67
CA ILE A 168 -9.83 14.04 -9.18
C ILE A 168 -8.61 14.37 -10.05
N ASP A 169 -8.62 15.51 -10.75
CA ASP A 169 -7.47 15.91 -11.56
C ASP A 169 -6.30 16.41 -10.69
N GLU A 170 -6.59 16.98 -9.52
CA GLU A 170 -5.56 17.25 -8.52
C GLU A 170 -4.96 15.97 -7.96
N GLN A 171 -5.81 14.98 -7.63
CA GLN A 171 -5.33 13.66 -7.19
C GLN A 171 -4.41 13.03 -8.23
N LYS A 172 -4.82 13.02 -9.50
CA LYS A 172 -3.99 12.49 -10.62
C LYS A 172 -2.65 13.20 -10.72
N LYS A 173 -2.64 14.54 -10.66
CA LYS A 173 -1.38 15.31 -10.70
C LYS A 173 -0.44 14.98 -9.56
N ILE A 174 -0.98 14.78 -8.36
CA ILE A 174 -0.18 14.37 -7.19
C ILE A 174 0.40 12.97 -7.44
N GLY A 175 -0.44 12.01 -7.82
CA GLY A 175 -0.03 10.64 -8.10
C GLY A 175 1.06 10.57 -9.18
N ASP A 176 0.84 11.20 -10.32
CA ASP A 176 1.78 11.24 -11.45
C ASP A 176 3.13 11.87 -11.08
N TYR A 177 3.09 12.95 -10.31
CA TYR A 177 4.30 13.63 -9.86
C TYR A 177 5.17 12.72 -8.98
N PHE A 178 4.59 12.10 -7.96
CA PHE A 178 5.33 11.24 -7.05
C PHE A 178 5.74 9.92 -7.71
N LYS A 179 4.93 9.37 -8.60
CA LYS A 179 5.30 8.22 -9.43
C LYS A 179 6.53 8.54 -10.28
N SER A 180 6.53 9.67 -10.97
CA SER A 180 7.68 10.12 -11.77
C SER A 180 8.94 10.30 -10.92
N LEU A 181 8.83 10.86 -9.72
CA LEU A 181 9.96 10.97 -8.78
C LEU A 181 10.49 9.61 -8.34
N ASN A 182 9.62 8.67 -8.01
CA ASN A 182 10.00 7.32 -7.61
C ASN A 182 10.70 6.56 -8.73
N ASP A 183 10.25 6.73 -9.98
CA ASP A 183 10.87 6.16 -11.16
C ASP A 183 12.28 6.73 -11.37
N LEU A 184 12.46 8.05 -11.25
CA LEU A 184 13.78 8.71 -11.35
C LEU A 184 14.73 8.23 -10.24
N ILE A 185 14.27 8.12 -8.99
CA ILE A 185 15.05 7.61 -7.87
C ILE A 185 15.49 6.16 -8.13
N THR A 186 14.59 5.35 -8.64
CA THR A 186 14.86 3.95 -8.96
C THR A 186 15.89 3.80 -10.08
N LEU A 187 15.76 4.58 -11.15
CA LEU A 187 16.73 4.64 -12.24
C LEU A 187 18.11 5.08 -11.75
N HIS A 188 18.15 6.12 -10.92
CA HIS A 188 19.40 6.64 -10.36
C HIS A 188 20.11 5.60 -9.47
N ARG A 189 19.37 4.89 -8.61
CA ARG A 189 19.90 3.80 -7.78
C ARG A 189 20.48 2.67 -8.62
N ARG A 190 19.79 2.25 -9.69
CA ARG A 190 20.26 1.21 -10.61
C ARG A 190 21.56 1.65 -11.32
N ALA A 191 21.62 2.87 -11.81
CA ALA A 191 22.81 3.43 -12.45
C ALA A 191 24.01 3.50 -11.48
N TYR A 192 23.78 3.93 -10.24
CA TYR A 192 24.80 3.98 -9.19
C TYR A 192 25.38 2.58 -8.88
N HIS A 193 24.51 1.57 -8.67
CA HIS A 193 24.95 0.20 -8.42
C HIS A 193 25.71 -0.40 -9.60
N HIS A 194 25.30 -0.09 -10.84
CA HIS A 194 25.99 -0.56 -12.03
C HIS A 194 27.40 0.04 -12.16
N LYS A 195 27.53 1.35 -11.87
CA LYS A 195 28.82 2.06 -11.85
C LYS A 195 29.76 1.47 -10.77
N LYS A 196 29.26 1.23 -9.57
CA LYS A 196 30.03 0.66 -8.46
C LYS A 196 30.58 -0.76 -8.78
N ARG A 197 29.78 -1.60 -9.43
CA ARG A 197 30.22 -2.94 -9.88
C ARG A 197 31.31 -2.91 -10.96
N ARG A 198 31.42 -1.84 -11.76
CA ARG A 198 32.47 -1.68 -12.76
C ARG A 198 33.78 -1.15 -12.20
N THR A 199 33.74 -0.47 -11.06
CA THR A 199 34.95 0.14 -10.45
C THR A 199 35.72 -0.87 -9.58
N TYR A 200 35.13 -2.01 -9.24
CA TYR A 200 35.74 -3.07 -8.43
C TYR A 200 36.05 -4.35 -9.23
N LYS A 201 36.03 -4.29 -10.55
CA LYS A 201 36.63 -5.28 -11.49
C LYS A 201 37.87 -4.72 -12.14
#